data_b40b899741c237fcf1d51bb2c3007403
#
_entry.id   b40b899741c237fcf1d51bb2c3007403
#
_cell.length_a   1.000
_cell.length_b   1.000
_cell.length_c   1.000
_cell.angle_alpha   90.00
_cell.angle_beta   90.00
_cell.angle_gamma   90.00
#
_symmetry.space_group_name_H-M   'P 1'
#
loop_
_entity.id
_entity.type
_entity.pdbx_description
1 polymer ?
#
loop_
_entity_poly.entity_id
_entity_poly.type
_entity_poly.pdbx_seq_one_letter_code
_entity_poly.pdbx_strand_id
1 'polypeptide(L)'
;MPFSFICYKYEKLIDIKITFPEEVEERNVVFEKELLHNQYQKKSEYELDEKGKVSFFKKNRNNQVNIWALIDITDMDRNDVLLLNDKFAEFWINEMSREEKKNDIRFTFVIQVDEINDYLQEIFYESQGIFMDKHRSRLPVLYIRKHDILKVKWADNDSKYININKEMRKELKKIYDDSEIESINS
;
A
#
# COMPACT_ATOMS: atom_id res chain seq x y z
N MET A 1 13.87 -6.81 22.38
CA MET A 1 14.53 -5.54 22.02
C MET A 1 13.45 -4.53 21.73
N PRO A 2 13.43 -3.35 22.34
CA PRO A 2 12.42 -2.36 22.05
C PRO A 2 12.71 -1.79 20.65
N PHE A 3 11.72 -1.87 19.78
CA PHE A 3 11.75 -1.16 18.50
C PHE A 3 11.71 0.34 18.80
N SER A 4 12.82 1.04 18.61
CA SER A 4 12.83 2.48 18.65
C SER A 4 12.10 3.01 17.42
N PHE A 5 10.85 3.40 17.62
CA PHE A 5 10.09 4.11 16.60
C PHE A 5 10.70 5.50 16.46
N ILE A 6 11.37 5.75 15.34
CA ILE A 6 11.78 7.11 14.99
C ILE A 6 10.51 7.83 14.55
N CYS A 7 10.01 8.70 15.43
CA CYS A 7 8.88 9.58 15.16
C CYS A 7 9.30 10.63 14.14
N TYR A 8 8.83 10.51 12.90
CA TYR A 8 9.00 11.58 11.90
C TYR A 8 7.89 12.61 12.06
N LYS A 9 8.28 13.83 12.32
CA LYS A 9 7.40 14.95 12.74
C LYS A 9 6.59 15.59 11.60
N TYR A 10 6.76 15.14 10.34
CA TYR A 10 6.20 15.81 9.17
C TYR A 10 5.72 14.79 8.14
N GLU A 11 4.57 14.19 8.41
CA GLU A 11 3.84 13.41 7.40
C GLU A 11 2.73 14.29 6.81
N LYS A 12 2.72 14.45 5.49
CA LYS A 12 1.60 15.05 4.77
C LYS A 12 0.69 13.97 4.27
N LEU A 13 -0.60 14.19 4.38
CA LEU A 13 -1.61 13.42 3.70
C LEU A 13 -1.89 14.07 2.34
N ILE A 14 -1.88 13.27 1.28
CA ILE A 14 -2.18 13.73 -0.07
C ILE A 14 -3.43 12.97 -0.53
N ASP A 15 -4.47 13.71 -0.91
CA ASP A 15 -5.65 13.19 -1.56
C ASP A 15 -5.45 13.27 -3.08
N ILE A 16 -5.62 12.14 -3.76
CA ILE A 16 -5.49 12.01 -5.20
C ILE A 16 -6.84 11.53 -5.74
N LYS A 17 -7.49 12.32 -6.54
CA LYS A 17 -8.69 11.88 -7.25
C LYS A 17 -8.28 10.99 -8.42
N ILE A 18 -8.90 9.82 -8.54
CA ILE A 18 -8.68 8.91 -9.65
C ILE A 18 -9.88 8.99 -10.58
N THR A 19 -9.60 9.06 -11.88
CA THR A 19 -10.61 8.90 -12.91
C THR A 19 -10.42 7.54 -13.55
N PHE A 20 -11.41 6.67 -13.42
CA PHE A 20 -11.42 5.40 -14.13
C PHE A 20 -12.12 5.54 -15.48
N PRO A 21 -11.69 4.80 -16.52
CA PRO A 21 -12.47 4.71 -17.75
C PRO A 21 -13.90 4.24 -17.45
N GLU A 22 -14.89 4.81 -18.13
CA GLU A 22 -16.33 4.54 -17.89
C GLU A 22 -16.72 3.05 -18.01
N GLU A 23 -15.90 2.23 -18.65
CA GLU A 23 -16.17 0.82 -18.96
C GLU A 23 -15.70 -0.17 -17.86
N VAL A 24 -15.17 0.29 -16.72
CA VAL A 24 -14.61 -0.59 -15.70
C VAL A 24 -15.69 -0.97 -14.68
N GLU A 25 -16.29 -2.15 -14.86
CA GLU A 25 -17.30 -2.69 -13.94
C GLU A 25 -16.74 -3.08 -12.56
N GLU A 26 -15.44 -3.47 -12.47
CA GLU A 26 -14.80 -3.85 -11.21
C GLU A 26 -13.46 -3.14 -11.02
N ARG A 27 -13.43 -2.15 -10.16
CA ARG A 27 -12.23 -1.31 -9.89
C ARG A 27 -11.05 -2.07 -9.32
N ASN A 28 -11.28 -3.14 -8.57
CA ASN A 28 -10.24 -4.00 -8.02
C ASN A 28 -9.43 -4.72 -9.12
N VAL A 29 -10.10 -5.05 -10.22
CA VAL A 29 -9.49 -5.70 -11.38
C VAL A 29 -8.47 -4.77 -12.06
N VAL A 30 -8.66 -3.45 -11.98
CA VAL A 30 -7.74 -2.49 -12.59
C VAL A 30 -6.38 -2.53 -11.91
N PHE A 31 -6.34 -2.48 -10.57
CA PHE A 31 -5.07 -2.52 -9.83
C PHE A 31 -4.28 -3.81 -10.10
N GLU A 32 -4.97 -4.93 -10.10
CA GLU A 32 -4.36 -6.23 -10.38
C GLU A 32 -3.81 -6.29 -11.81
N LYS A 33 -4.59 -5.87 -12.80
CA LYS A 33 -4.16 -5.84 -14.21
C LYS A 33 -2.93 -4.95 -14.40
N GLU A 34 -2.93 -3.76 -13.82
CA GLU A 34 -1.81 -2.83 -13.92
C GLU A 34 -0.55 -3.33 -13.21
N LEU A 35 -0.69 -4.00 -12.07
CA LEU A 35 0.44 -4.65 -11.42
C LEU A 35 1.04 -5.74 -12.30
N LEU A 36 0.21 -6.59 -12.90
CA LEU A 36 0.66 -7.64 -13.82
C LEU A 36 1.31 -7.04 -15.08
N HIS A 37 0.71 -5.99 -15.66
CA HIS A 37 1.27 -5.26 -16.80
C HIS A 37 2.64 -4.66 -16.45
N ASN A 38 2.81 -4.14 -15.25
CA ASN A 38 4.08 -3.63 -14.73
C ASN A 38 5.03 -4.72 -14.23
N GLN A 39 4.82 -5.99 -14.63
CA GLN A 39 5.70 -7.14 -14.36
C GLN A 39 5.77 -7.57 -12.89
N TYR A 40 4.76 -7.23 -12.09
CA TYR A 40 4.60 -7.87 -10.79
C TYR A 40 4.03 -9.28 -10.97
N GLN A 41 4.40 -10.18 -10.09
CA GLN A 41 3.87 -11.54 -10.04
C GLN A 41 2.94 -11.66 -8.85
N LYS A 42 1.71 -12.09 -9.07
CA LYS A 42 0.80 -12.48 -7.99
C LYS A 42 1.40 -13.71 -7.29
N LYS A 43 1.61 -13.63 -5.99
CA LYS A 43 2.24 -14.69 -5.21
C LYS A 43 1.25 -15.46 -4.37
N SER A 44 0.34 -14.75 -3.73
CA SER A 44 -0.67 -15.38 -2.88
C SER A 44 -1.91 -14.50 -2.79
N GLU A 45 -3.03 -15.14 -2.45
CA GLU A 45 -4.29 -14.49 -2.13
C GLU A 45 -4.89 -15.21 -0.92
N TYR A 46 -5.38 -14.46 0.04
CA TYR A 46 -5.98 -14.97 1.26
C TYR A 46 -7.32 -14.31 1.49
N GLU A 47 -8.30 -15.10 1.84
CA GLU A 47 -9.60 -14.58 2.27
C GLU A 47 -9.47 -13.94 3.66
N LEU A 48 -10.21 -12.86 3.86
CA LEU A 48 -10.35 -12.13 5.12
C LEU A 48 -11.76 -12.35 5.65
N ASP A 49 -12.05 -13.58 6.03
CA ASP A 49 -13.38 -14.06 6.41
C ASP A 49 -14.43 -13.72 5.32
N GLU A 50 -15.63 -13.30 5.71
CA GLU A 50 -16.68 -12.92 4.77
C GLU A 50 -16.56 -11.45 4.29
N LYS A 51 -15.58 -10.69 4.79
CA LYS A 51 -15.46 -9.26 4.54
C LYS A 51 -14.64 -8.90 3.32
N GLY A 52 -13.76 -9.79 2.86
CA GLY A 52 -12.91 -9.47 1.73
C GLY A 52 -11.70 -10.37 1.59
N LYS A 53 -10.66 -9.84 0.93
CA LYS A 53 -9.43 -10.58 0.62
C LYS A 53 -8.19 -9.70 0.61
N VAL A 54 -7.03 -10.32 0.73
CA VAL A 54 -5.73 -9.70 0.48
C VAL A 54 -4.95 -10.46 -0.58
N SER A 55 -4.49 -9.75 -1.61
CA SER A 55 -3.64 -10.30 -2.67
C SER A 55 -2.25 -9.69 -2.61
N PHE A 56 -1.23 -10.52 -2.66
CA PHE A 56 0.16 -10.10 -2.63
C PHE A 56 0.81 -10.23 -4.01
N PHE A 57 1.49 -9.15 -4.41
CA PHE A 57 2.25 -9.07 -5.65
C PHE A 57 3.70 -8.73 -5.34
N LYS A 58 4.63 -9.38 -6.04
CA LYS A 58 6.05 -9.20 -5.83
C LYS A 58 6.79 -8.94 -7.13
N LYS A 59 7.76 -8.02 -7.08
CA LYS A 59 8.70 -7.76 -8.18
C LYS A 59 10.09 -7.55 -7.62
N ASN A 60 11.04 -8.32 -8.12
CA ASN A 60 12.44 -8.21 -7.75
C ASN A 60 13.17 -7.28 -8.73
N ARG A 61 14.00 -6.39 -8.21
CA ARG A 61 14.88 -5.49 -8.97
C ARG A 61 16.23 -5.41 -8.30
N ASN A 62 17.24 -6.06 -8.87
CA ASN A 62 18.59 -6.08 -8.30
C ASN A 62 18.56 -6.41 -6.79
N ASN A 63 19.01 -5.46 -5.95
CA ASN A 63 19.02 -5.59 -4.48
C ASN A 63 17.75 -5.06 -3.80
N GLN A 64 16.65 -4.97 -4.52
CA GLN A 64 15.38 -4.44 -4.03
C GLN A 64 14.24 -5.40 -4.31
N VAL A 65 13.36 -5.57 -3.36
CA VAL A 65 12.11 -6.31 -3.52
C VAL A 65 10.94 -5.35 -3.30
N ASN A 66 10.13 -5.19 -4.32
CA ASN A 66 8.90 -4.42 -4.24
C ASN A 66 7.72 -5.37 -4.02
N ILE A 67 6.94 -5.11 -2.99
CA ILE A 67 5.78 -5.89 -2.61
C ILE A 67 4.57 -4.98 -2.57
N TRP A 68 3.49 -5.39 -3.22
CA TRP A 68 2.19 -4.75 -3.13
C TRP A 68 1.22 -5.70 -2.45
N ALA A 69 0.47 -5.18 -1.51
CA ALA A 69 -0.67 -5.86 -0.90
C ALA A 69 -1.93 -5.08 -1.27
N LEU A 70 -2.78 -5.69 -2.06
CA LEU A 70 -4.12 -5.19 -2.35
C LEU A 70 -5.07 -5.80 -1.33
N ILE A 71 -5.55 -4.99 -0.41
CA ILE A 71 -6.47 -5.36 0.65
C ILE A 71 -7.84 -4.85 0.23
N ASP A 72 -8.69 -5.75 -0.24
CA ASP A 72 -10.04 -5.46 -0.66
C ASP A 72 -10.99 -5.90 0.45
N ILE A 73 -11.59 -4.93 1.13
CA ILE A 73 -12.43 -5.17 2.29
C ILE A 73 -13.57 -4.15 2.34
N THR A 74 -14.76 -4.59 2.73
CA THR A 74 -15.93 -3.70 2.80
C THR A 74 -15.77 -2.63 3.88
N ASP A 75 -15.37 -3.06 5.06
CA ASP A 75 -15.01 -2.22 6.20
C ASP A 75 -13.85 -2.87 6.96
N MET A 76 -13.16 -2.13 7.81
CA MET A 76 -12.03 -2.64 8.58
C MET A 76 -12.19 -2.32 10.05
N ASP A 77 -11.99 -3.33 10.88
CA ASP A 77 -11.94 -3.21 12.33
C ASP A 77 -10.60 -3.75 12.90
N ARG A 78 -10.49 -3.79 14.22
CA ARG A 78 -9.29 -4.26 14.91
C ARG A 78 -8.97 -5.73 14.63
N ASN A 79 -9.99 -6.57 14.48
CA ASN A 79 -9.78 -8.00 14.24
C ASN A 79 -9.27 -8.23 12.82
N ASP A 80 -9.76 -7.45 11.86
CA ASP A 80 -9.26 -7.50 10.48
C ASP A 80 -7.79 -7.13 10.40
N VAL A 81 -7.33 -6.15 11.19
CA VAL A 81 -5.89 -5.80 11.27
C VAL A 81 -5.07 -6.93 11.85
N LEU A 82 -5.57 -7.65 12.88
CA LEU A 82 -4.88 -8.81 13.42
C LEU A 82 -4.79 -9.94 12.40
N LEU A 83 -5.90 -10.22 11.72
CA LEU A 83 -5.95 -11.23 10.65
C LEU A 83 -5.00 -10.88 9.51
N LEU A 84 -4.98 -9.61 9.08
CA LEU A 84 -4.03 -9.12 8.08
C LEU A 84 -2.57 -9.34 8.51
N ASN A 85 -2.22 -9.06 9.76
CA ASN A 85 -0.88 -9.30 10.28
C ASN A 85 -0.48 -10.77 10.18
N ASP A 86 -1.40 -11.70 10.47
CA ASP A 86 -1.16 -13.13 10.30
C ASP A 86 -0.93 -13.50 8.83
N LYS A 87 -1.73 -12.94 7.91
CA LYS A 87 -1.56 -13.16 6.45
C LYS A 87 -0.25 -12.55 5.92
N PHE A 88 0.18 -11.41 6.46
CA PHE A 88 1.51 -10.87 6.17
C PHE A 88 2.63 -11.77 6.66
N ALA A 89 2.52 -12.31 7.86
CA ALA A 89 3.50 -13.25 8.39
C ALA A 89 3.56 -14.53 7.54
N GLU A 90 2.42 -15.06 7.15
CA GLU A 90 2.32 -16.22 6.25
C GLU A 90 2.98 -15.95 4.89
N PHE A 91 2.64 -14.84 4.24
CA PHE A 91 3.29 -14.39 3.01
C PHE A 91 4.82 -14.26 3.19
N TRP A 92 5.27 -13.63 4.28
CA TRP A 92 6.69 -13.43 4.56
C TRP A 92 7.46 -14.73 4.72
N ILE A 93 6.84 -15.73 5.33
CA ILE A 93 7.45 -17.05 5.54
C ILE A 93 7.50 -17.83 4.22
N ASN A 94 6.39 -17.87 3.49
CA ASN A 94 6.21 -18.79 2.35
C ASN A 94 6.74 -18.22 1.03
N GLU A 95 6.61 -16.91 0.81
CA GLU A 95 6.86 -16.27 -0.50
C GLU A 95 8.16 -15.46 -0.56
N MET A 96 8.84 -15.27 0.58
CA MET A 96 10.09 -14.52 0.64
C MET A 96 11.26 -15.46 0.91
N SER A 97 12.16 -15.60 -0.06
CA SER A 97 13.38 -16.36 0.11
C SER A 97 14.33 -15.72 1.15
N ARG A 98 15.27 -16.50 1.65
CA ARG A 98 16.29 -16.02 2.62
C ARG A 98 17.15 -14.90 2.03
N GLU A 99 17.45 -14.97 0.74
CA GLU A 99 18.24 -13.93 0.04
C GLU A 99 17.44 -12.66 -0.17
N GLU A 100 16.15 -12.76 -0.57
CA GLU A 100 15.29 -11.59 -0.73
C GLU A 100 15.12 -10.82 0.58
N LYS A 101 15.05 -11.51 1.72
CA LYS A 101 14.93 -10.90 3.05
C LYS A 101 16.13 -10.03 3.46
N LYS A 102 17.25 -10.13 2.75
CA LYS A 102 18.45 -9.29 2.95
C LYS A 102 18.46 -8.03 2.10
N ASN A 103 17.62 -7.96 1.10
CA ASN A 103 17.52 -6.82 0.18
C ASN A 103 16.75 -5.64 0.80
N ASP A 104 16.79 -4.51 0.12
CA ASP A 104 15.89 -3.40 0.42
C ASP A 104 14.45 -3.78 0.04
N ILE A 105 13.55 -3.72 1.00
CA ILE A 105 12.15 -4.14 0.80
C ILE A 105 11.24 -2.91 0.86
N ARG A 106 10.41 -2.80 -0.16
CA ARG A 106 9.42 -1.73 -0.27
C ARG A 106 8.02 -2.33 -0.32
N PHE A 107 7.24 -2.01 0.69
CA PHE A 107 5.85 -2.42 0.78
C PHE A 107 4.91 -1.28 0.37
N THR A 108 4.03 -1.52 -0.58
CA THR A 108 2.87 -0.67 -0.85
C THR A 108 1.62 -1.41 -0.40
N PHE A 109 0.90 -0.83 0.55
CA PHE A 109 -0.36 -1.37 1.06
C PHE A 109 -1.49 -0.54 0.51
N VAL A 110 -2.33 -1.12 -0.31
CA VAL A 110 -3.53 -0.46 -0.81
C VAL A 110 -4.74 -1.06 -0.11
N ILE A 111 -5.27 -0.33 0.85
CA ILE A 111 -6.51 -0.68 1.54
C ILE A 111 -7.65 -0.10 0.73
N GLN A 112 -8.50 -0.94 0.20
CA GLN A 112 -9.64 -0.58 -0.64
C GLN A 112 -10.91 -0.79 0.17
N VAL A 113 -11.62 0.30 0.47
CA VAL A 113 -12.87 0.30 1.24
C VAL A 113 -13.94 1.11 0.51
N ASP A 114 -15.19 0.85 0.82
CA ASP A 114 -16.28 1.65 0.27
C ASP A 114 -16.34 3.02 0.90
N GLU A 115 -16.23 3.08 2.23
CA GLU A 115 -16.23 4.31 3.02
C GLU A 115 -15.19 4.22 4.16
N ILE A 116 -14.74 5.37 4.65
CA ILE A 116 -13.86 5.43 5.82
C ILE A 116 -14.73 5.38 7.09
N ASN A 117 -14.45 4.43 7.98
CA ASN A 117 -14.96 4.43 9.35
C ASN A 117 -13.96 5.10 10.31
N ASP A 118 -14.39 5.41 11.53
CA ASP A 118 -13.58 6.10 12.55
C ASP A 118 -12.30 5.31 12.89
N TYR A 119 -12.41 3.99 12.97
CA TYR A 119 -11.27 3.12 13.27
C TYR A 119 -10.20 3.17 12.16
N LEU A 120 -10.62 3.07 10.91
CA LEU A 120 -9.72 3.13 9.76
C LEU A 120 -9.10 4.53 9.63
N GLN A 121 -9.89 5.56 9.91
CA GLN A 121 -9.40 6.94 9.97
C GLN A 121 -8.31 7.07 11.02
N GLU A 122 -8.54 6.63 12.25
CA GLU A 122 -7.56 6.67 13.34
C GLU A 122 -6.28 5.93 12.96
N ILE A 123 -6.39 4.66 12.52
CA ILE A 123 -5.21 3.85 12.13
C ILE A 123 -4.44 4.49 10.99
N PHE A 124 -5.14 4.97 9.95
CA PHE A 124 -4.47 5.52 8.78
C PHE A 124 -3.81 6.86 9.08
N TYR A 125 -4.47 7.73 9.85
CA TYR A 125 -3.94 9.04 10.22
C TYR A 125 -2.92 8.97 11.34
N GLU A 126 -3.11 8.12 12.34
CA GLU A 126 -2.23 8.00 13.49
C GLU A 126 -1.09 6.99 13.29
N SER A 127 -1.21 6.07 12.32
CA SER A 127 -0.16 5.08 12.07
C SER A 127 1.13 5.79 11.71
N GLN A 128 2.08 5.75 12.63
CA GLN A 128 3.38 6.36 12.46
C GLN A 128 4.24 5.51 11.51
N GLY A 129 4.88 6.21 10.60
CA GLY A 129 6.09 5.68 9.97
C GLY A 129 5.90 4.97 8.65
N ILE A 130 6.38 5.64 7.61
CA ILE A 130 6.63 5.06 6.29
C ILE A 130 7.79 4.05 6.36
N PHE A 131 8.59 4.07 7.41
CA PHE A 131 9.79 3.24 7.58
C PHE A 131 9.65 2.27 8.73
N MET A 132 9.89 1.00 8.41
CA MET A 132 9.94 -0.08 9.40
C MET A 132 11.35 -0.21 10.00
N ASP A 133 12.39 -0.04 9.16
CA ASP A 133 13.80 -0.02 9.55
C ASP A 133 14.69 0.50 8.40
N LYS A 134 16.02 0.36 8.54
CA LYS A 134 17.01 0.82 7.56
C LYS A 134 16.82 0.26 6.14
N HIS A 135 16.27 -0.94 6.00
CA HIS A 135 16.13 -1.67 4.74
C HIS A 135 14.68 -1.90 4.33
N ARG A 136 13.71 -1.50 5.15
CA ARG A 136 12.30 -1.71 4.89
C ARG A 136 11.54 -0.41 4.93
N SER A 137 10.86 -0.13 3.85
CA SER A 137 9.97 1.02 3.73
C SER A 137 8.56 0.57 3.38
N ARG A 138 7.57 1.34 3.82
CA ARG A 138 6.16 1.09 3.51
C ARG A 138 5.49 2.37 3.03
N LEU A 139 4.60 2.21 2.07
CA LEU A 139 3.72 3.27 1.60
C LEU A 139 2.27 2.83 1.84
N PRO A 140 1.63 3.33 2.89
CA PRO A 140 0.20 3.09 3.08
C PRO A 140 -0.60 3.96 2.10
N VAL A 141 -1.54 3.32 1.44
CA VAL A 141 -2.49 3.95 0.51
C VAL A 141 -3.89 3.50 0.91
N LEU A 142 -4.79 4.43 1.05
CA LEU A 142 -6.20 4.16 1.30
C LEU A 142 -7.01 4.58 0.07
N TYR A 143 -7.68 3.61 -0.56
CA TYR A 143 -8.58 3.86 -1.67
C TYR A 143 -10.04 3.81 -1.21
N ILE A 144 -10.74 4.91 -1.40
CA ILE A 144 -12.14 5.06 -1.05
C ILE A 144 -12.96 4.95 -2.34
N ARG A 145 -13.60 3.80 -2.54
CA ARG A 145 -14.31 3.47 -3.79
C ARG A 145 -15.46 4.41 -4.11
N LYS A 146 -16.23 4.80 -3.10
CA LYS A 146 -17.40 5.67 -3.28
C LYS A 146 -17.06 7.05 -3.85
N HIS A 147 -15.85 7.52 -3.61
CA HIS A 147 -15.42 8.87 -4.01
C HIS A 147 -14.31 8.87 -5.04
N ASP A 148 -13.78 7.71 -5.41
CA ASP A 148 -12.60 7.56 -6.26
C ASP A 148 -11.38 8.35 -5.77
N ILE A 149 -11.18 8.32 -4.45
CA ILE A 149 -10.09 9.05 -3.80
C ILE A 149 -9.04 8.08 -3.26
N LEU A 150 -7.78 8.30 -3.66
CA LEU A 150 -6.63 7.72 -2.99
C LEU A 150 -6.11 8.70 -1.94
N LYS A 151 -6.00 8.22 -0.71
CA LYS A 151 -5.25 8.92 0.33
C LYS A 151 -3.89 8.27 0.48
N VAL A 152 -2.84 9.06 0.29
CA VAL A 152 -1.46 8.59 0.37
C VAL A 152 -0.75 9.32 1.49
N LYS A 153 -0.14 8.57 2.40
CA LYS A 153 0.67 9.14 3.46
C LYS A 153 2.09 9.41 2.97
N TRP A 154 2.57 10.63 3.15
CA TRP A 154 3.81 11.13 2.58
C TRP A 154 4.78 11.64 3.64
N ALA A 155 6.08 11.29 3.53
CA ALA A 155 7.12 11.86 4.38
C ALA A 155 7.75 13.09 3.73
N ASP A 156 7.75 14.22 4.42
CA ASP A 156 8.03 15.53 3.82
C ASP A 156 9.51 16.01 3.90
N ASN A 157 10.36 15.51 4.80
CA ASN A 157 11.58 16.23 5.13
C ASN A 157 12.91 15.47 5.28
N ASP A 158 13.05 14.24 4.81
CA ASP A 158 14.36 13.58 4.81
C ASP A 158 14.80 13.22 3.39
N SER A 159 15.95 13.73 2.96
CA SER A 159 16.43 13.63 1.57
C SER A 159 16.55 12.19 1.07
N LYS A 160 16.96 11.26 1.93
CA LYS A 160 17.04 9.83 1.61
C LYS A 160 15.67 9.22 1.39
N TYR A 161 14.72 9.59 2.21
CA TYR A 161 13.36 9.08 2.20
C TYR A 161 12.50 9.72 1.10
N ILE A 162 12.77 10.98 0.75
CA ILE A 162 12.15 11.65 -0.40
C ILE A 162 12.40 10.87 -1.70
N ASN A 163 13.60 10.37 -1.91
CA ASN A 163 13.90 9.60 -3.11
C ASN A 163 13.17 8.26 -3.17
N ILE A 164 13.11 7.53 -2.07
CA ILE A 164 12.36 6.27 -1.98
C ILE A 164 10.87 6.55 -2.22
N ASN A 165 10.31 7.57 -1.59
CA ASN A 165 8.92 7.96 -1.78
C ASN A 165 8.64 8.40 -3.22
N LYS A 166 9.53 9.17 -3.84
CA LYS A 166 9.38 9.56 -5.25
C LYS A 166 9.34 8.35 -6.19
N GLU A 167 10.15 7.35 -5.94
CA GLU A 167 10.15 6.12 -6.74
C GLU A 167 8.88 5.30 -6.51
N MET A 168 8.46 5.12 -5.27
CA MET A 168 7.20 4.43 -4.95
C MET A 168 5.99 5.17 -5.53
N ARG A 169 6.00 6.51 -5.47
CA ARG A 169 4.96 7.34 -6.10
C ARG A 169 4.95 7.24 -7.62
N LYS A 170 6.12 7.22 -8.28
CA LYS A 170 6.19 6.99 -9.73
C LYS A 170 5.62 5.64 -10.11
N GLU A 171 5.85 4.63 -9.27
CA GLU A 171 5.30 3.31 -9.48
C GLU A 171 3.79 3.26 -9.24
N LEU A 172 3.31 3.92 -8.18
CA LEU A 172 1.89 4.13 -7.92
C LEU A 172 1.20 4.84 -9.10
N LYS A 173 1.81 5.92 -9.62
CA LYS A 173 1.31 6.64 -10.79
C LYS A 173 1.18 5.78 -12.04
N LYS A 174 2.15 4.90 -12.30
CA LYS A 174 2.08 3.97 -13.44
C LYS A 174 0.91 2.98 -13.33
N ILE A 175 0.51 2.66 -12.12
CA ILE A 175 -0.57 1.72 -11.86
C ILE A 175 -1.94 2.39 -11.98
N TYR A 176 -2.01 3.70 -11.75
CA TYR A 176 -3.26 4.46 -11.80
C TYR A 176 -3.43 5.34 -13.03
N ASP A 177 -2.68 5.11 -14.06
CA ASP A 177 -2.60 5.87 -15.31
C ASP A 177 -2.79 7.40 -15.15
N ASP A 178 -1.82 8.15 -15.67
CA ASP A 178 -1.55 9.56 -15.38
C ASP A 178 -2.59 10.56 -15.94
N SER A 179 -3.80 10.15 -16.31
CA SER A 179 -4.63 11.04 -17.09
C SER A 179 -5.12 12.28 -16.37
N GLU A 180 -5.21 12.36 -15.05
CA GLU A 180 -5.44 13.63 -14.33
C GLU A 180 -5.32 13.44 -12.81
N ILE A 181 -4.13 13.67 -12.27
CA ILE A 181 -3.96 13.78 -10.82
C ILE A 181 -4.01 15.26 -10.45
N GLU A 182 -5.16 15.76 -10.08
CA GLU A 182 -5.26 17.02 -9.35
C GLU A 182 -4.93 16.77 -7.88
N SER A 183 -3.81 17.36 -7.42
CA SER A 183 -3.51 17.41 -5.99
C SER A 183 -4.42 18.46 -5.34
N ILE A 184 -5.42 18.01 -4.65
CA ILE A 184 -6.22 18.89 -3.78
C ILE A 184 -5.36 19.14 -2.53
N ASN A 185 -4.69 20.29 -2.51
CA ASN A 185 -4.04 20.78 -1.30
C ASN A 185 -5.12 21.29 -0.33
N SER A 186 -5.33 20.59 0.75
CA SER A 186 -6.07 21.08 1.92
C SER A 186 -5.11 21.56 2.99
#